data_c610d09f552c273a12f5ff89f9a80c9b
#
_entry.id   c610d09f552c273a12f5ff89f9a80c9b
#
_cell.length_a   1.000
_cell.length_b   1.000
_cell.length_c   1.000
_cell.angle_alpha   90.00
_cell.angle_beta   90.00
_cell.angle_gamma   90.00
#
_symmetry.space_group_name_H-M   'P 1'
#
loop_
_entity.id
_entity.type
_entity.pdbx_description
1 polymer ?
#
loop_
_entity_poly.entity_id
_entity_poly.type
_entity_poly.pdbx_seq_one_letter_code
_entity_poly.pdbx_strand_id
1 'polypeptide(L)'
;SAPARGRDDAGPVLVLNLDAHFDLRTGRPGSSGTPFDQIAHYCEAQGLAFQYACLGVSRLANTPALYARAAEVGAIWVEDRDMQERHLEARLANVDALLARARHVYLTIDLDVLPAAVMPGVSAPAPYGVPMAVIEEIVLRVKASGKLRLADLAEFNPRFDVDGHGARAAARLVWQLVSA
;
A
#
# COMPACT_ATOMS: atom_id res chain seq x y z
N SER A 1 31.50 -13.10 16.27
CA SER A 1 30.42 -12.33 16.87
C SER A 1 29.99 -11.24 15.90
N ALA A 2 28.77 -11.33 15.38
CA ALA A 2 28.19 -10.26 14.56
C ALA A 2 27.98 -9.03 15.44
N PRO A 3 28.25 -7.80 14.95
CA PRO A 3 27.98 -6.59 15.71
C PRO A 3 26.49 -6.50 16.02
N ALA A 4 26.14 -6.26 17.28
CA ALA A 4 24.79 -5.96 17.68
C ALA A 4 24.30 -4.75 16.86
N ARG A 5 23.31 -4.96 15.99
CA ARG A 5 22.65 -3.85 15.29
C ARG A 5 22.05 -2.96 16.39
N GLY A 6 22.58 -1.75 16.50
CA GLY A 6 22.23 -0.83 17.54
C GLY A 6 20.73 -0.52 17.51
N ARG A 7 20.14 -0.39 18.70
CA ARG A 7 18.76 0.09 18.93
C ARG A 7 18.53 1.53 18.44
N ASP A 8 19.57 2.20 17.92
CA ASP A 8 19.51 3.60 17.44
C ASP A 8 18.71 3.81 16.14
N ASP A 9 18.29 2.73 15.48
CA ASP A 9 17.45 2.81 14.28
C ASP A 9 15.94 2.55 14.56
N ALA A 10 15.56 2.46 15.82
CA ALA A 10 14.17 2.27 16.23
C ALA A 10 13.38 3.58 16.12
N GLY A 11 12.76 3.81 14.96
CA GLY A 11 11.85 4.93 14.71
C GLY A 11 10.52 4.45 14.13
N PRO A 12 9.52 5.34 14.01
CA PRO A 12 8.21 4.97 13.48
C PRO A 12 8.32 4.42 12.06
N VAL A 13 7.71 3.25 11.84
CA VAL A 13 7.57 2.64 10.52
C VAL A 13 6.20 2.97 9.97
N LEU A 14 6.16 3.60 8.80
CA LEU A 14 4.93 3.78 8.04
C LEU A 14 4.75 2.57 7.13
N VAL A 15 3.63 1.88 7.26
CA VAL A 15 3.12 0.96 6.24
C VAL A 15 2.26 1.79 5.29
N LEU A 16 2.77 2.02 4.08
CA LEU A 16 2.03 2.69 3.01
C LEU A 16 1.54 1.64 2.03
N ASN A 17 0.23 1.41 2.02
CA ASN A 17 -0.45 0.46 1.16
C ASN A 17 -1.14 1.20 0.01
N LEU A 18 -0.79 0.87 -1.21
CA LEU A 18 -1.48 1.29 -2.43
C LEU A 18 -2.41 0.16 -2.83
N ASP A 19 -3.71 0.28 -2.52
CA ASP A 19 -4.61 -0.87 -2.52
C ASP A 19 -6.09 -0.42 -2.65
N ALA A 20 -6.89 -1.19 -3.38
CA ALA A 20 -8.34 -1.02 -3.41
C ALA A 20 -9.02 -1.53 -2.12
N HIS A 21 -8.33 -2.32 -1.30
CA HIS A 21 -8.81 -2.92 -0.06
C HIS A 21 -8.04 -2.42 1.16
N PHE A 22 -8.68 -2.47 2.33
CA PHE A 22 -7.99 -2.15 3.58
C PHE A 22 -7.11 -3.28 4.11
N ASP A 23 -7.39 -4.50 3.74
CA ASP A 23 -6.74 -5.71 4.24
C ASP A 23 -6.64 -5.78 5.78
N LEU A 24 -7.70 -5.27 6.42
CA LEU A 24 -7.90 -5.21 7.86
C LEU A 24 -8.98 -6.17 8.35
N ARG A 25 -9.28 -7.24 7.59
CA ARG A 25 -10.22 -8.26 8.05
C ARG A 25 -9.69 -8.92 9.31
N THR A 26 -10.54 -9.02 10.30
CA THR A 26 -10.25 -9.78 11.52
C THR A 26 -10.62 -11.24 11.28
N GLY A 27 -9.72 -12.16 11.54
CA GLY A 27 -10.01 -13.58 11.35
C GLY A 27 -8.77 -14.47 11.52
N ARG A 28 -9.04 -15.72 11.90
CA ARG A 28 -8.03 -16.79 11.95
C ARG A 28 -8.63 -18.06 11.35
N PRO A 29 -7.89 -18.82 10.51
CA PRO A 29 -6.53 -18.51 10.04
C PRO A 29 -6.48 -17.23 9.20
N GLY A 30 -5.29 -16.61 9.06
CA GLY A 30 -5.06 -15.45 8.21
C GLY A 30 -5.37 -15.74 6.72
N SER A 31 -5.72 -14.70 5.99
CA SER A 31 -6.00 -14.73 4.54
C SER A 31 -5.36 -13.52 3.87
N SER A 32 -5.48 -13.40 2.53
CA SER A 32 -5.01 -12.23 1.79
C SER A 32 -5.60 -10.91 2.31
N GLY A 33 -6.81 -10.93 2.84
CA GLY A 33 -7.46 -9.73 3.40
C GLY A 33 -7.16 -9.42 4.87
N THR A 34 -6.15 -10.06 5.51
CA THR A 34 -5.87 -9.91 6.94
C THR A 34 -4.47 -9.39 7.30
N PRO A 35 -3.53 -9.12 6.37
CA PRO A 35 -2.13 -8.89 6.73
C PRO A 35 -1.94 -7.69 7.64
N PHE A 36 -2.63 -6.59 7.40
CA PHE A 36 -2.43 -5.37 8.18
C PHE A 36 -3.14 -5.40 9.55
N ASP A 37 -4.22 -6.16 9.69
CA ASP A 37 -4.79 -6.47 11.01
C ASP A 37 -3.81 -7.31 11.86
N GLN A 38 -3.12 -8.26 11.24
CA GLN A 38 -2.09 -9.05 11.94
C GLN A 38 -0.92 -8.18 12.38
N ILE A 39 -0.46 -7.23 11.54
CA ILE A 39 0.60 -6.28 11.90
C ILE A 39 0.12 -5.35 13.03
N ALA A 40 -1.12 -4.86 12.98
CA ALA A 40 -1.69 -4.02 14.03
C ALA A 40 -1.66 -4.74 15.38
N HIS A 41 -2.14 -5.99 15.44
CA HIS A 41 -2.11 -6.80 16.64
C HIS A 41 -0.68 -7.09 17.14
N TYR A 42 0.25 -7.35 16.21
CA TYR A 42 1.65 -7.54 16.59
C TYR A 42 2.23 -6.27 17.22
N CYS A 43 2.00 -5.11 16.60
CA CYS A 43 2.47 -3.83 17.12
C CYS A 43 1.88 -3.55 18.50
N GLU A 44 0.58 -3.77 18.70
CA GLU A 44 -0.09 -3.61 19.98
C GLU A 44 0.55 -4.52 21.05
N ALA A 45 0.73 -5.80 20.74
CA ALA A 45 1.34 -6.77 21.68
C ALA A 45 2.79 -6.42 22.04
N GLN A 46 3.51 -5.71 21.18
CA GLN A 46 4.90 -5.28 21.41
C GLN A 46 5.02 -3.84 21.94
N GLY A 47 3.91 -3.14 22.13
CA GLY A 47 3.91 -1.72 22.50
C GLY A 47 4.52 -0.80 21.42
N LEU A 48 4.45 -1.21 20.15
CA LEU A 48 4.94 -0.45 19.01
C LEU A 48 3.83 0.38 18.37
N ALA A 49 4.18 1.57 17.86
CA ALA A 49 3.24 2.37 17.10
C ALA A 49 2.96 1.71 15.74
N PHE A 50 1.69 1.53 15.41
CA PHE A 50 1.24 1.11 14.08
C PHE A 50 0.84 2.35 13.29
N GLN A 51 1.62 2.70 12.27
CA GLN A 51 1.31 3.77 11.34
C GLN A 51 0.93 3.15 10.00
N TYR A 52 -0.34 3.20 9.67
CA TYR A 52 -0.90 2.60 8.47
C TYR A 52 -1.63 3.64 7.62
N ALA A 53 -1.29 3.70 6.35
CA ALA A 53 -2.01 4.50 5.36
C ALA A 53 -2.34 3.63 4.15
N CYS A 54 -3.62 3.64 3.73
CA CYS A 54 -4.12 2.92 2.56
C CYS A 54 -4.65 3.92 1.54
N LEU A 55 -4.02 3.98 0.37
CA LEU A 55 -4.35 4.92 -0.69
C LEU A 55 -4.87 4.17 -1.92
N GLY A 56 -6.06 4.51 -2.35
CA GLY A 56 -6.73 3.89 -3.49
C GLY A 56 -7.97 3.07 -3.11
N VAL A 57 -8.40 3.18 -1.86
CA VAL A 57 -9.50 2.38 -1.29
C VAL A 57 -10.76 2.47 -2.14
N SER A 58 -11.25 1.34 -2.63
CA SER A 58 -12.51 1.27 -3.35
C SER A 58 -13.68 1.12 -2.38
N ARG A 59 -14.63 2.06 -2.47
CA ARG A 59 -15.82 2.02 -1.61
C ARG A 59 -16.70 0.79 -1.87
N LEU A 60 -16.66 0.26 -3.08
CA LEU A 60 -17.43 -0.93 -3.47
C LEU A 60 -16.80 -2.22 -2.93
N ALA A 61 -15.49 -2.23 -2.69
CA ALA A 61 -14.74 -3.41 -2.28
C ALA A 61 -14.59 -3.54 -0.75
N ASN A 62 -15.00 -2.53 0.01
CA ASN A 62 -14.84 -2.50 1.46
C ASN A 62 -16.18 -2.37 2.20
N THR A 63 -16.40 -3.25 3.16
CA THR A 63 -17.61 -3.22 3.99
C THR A 63 -17.58 -2.10 5.04
N PRO A 64 -18.73 -1.65 5.58
CA PRO A 64 -18.75 -0.72 6.70
C PRO A 64 -17.91 -1.18 7.90
N ALA A 65 -17.83 -2.49 8.15
CA ALA A 65 -17.01 -3.05 9.22
C ALA A 65 -15.51 -2.82 8.99
N LEU A 66 -15.03 -2.86 7.75
CA LEU A 66 -13.64 -2.56 7.41
C LEU A 66 -13.31 -1.08 7.60
N TYR A 67 -14.22 -0.18 7.25
CA TYR A 67 -14.06 1.25 7.54
C TYR A 67 -14.02 1.52 9.05
N ALA A 68 -14.89 0.86 9.83
CA ALA A 68 -14.86 0.97 11.29
C ALA A 68 -13.52 0.45 11.85
N ARG A 69 -13.03 -0.69 11.35
CA ARG A 69 -11.74 -1.25 11.77
C ARG A 69 -10.57 -0.34 11.38
N ALA A 70 -10.58 0.25 10.19
CA ALA A 70 -9.59 1.22 9.77
C ALA A 70 -9.54 2.44 10.70
N ALA A 71 -10.70 2.96 11.10
CA ALA A 71 -10.78 4.06 12.06
C ALA A 71 -10.28 3.65 13.45
N GLU A 72 -10.60 2.44 13.92
CA GLU A 72 -10.17 1.90 15.21
C GLU A 72 -8.64 1.78 15.32
N VAL A 73 -7.97 1.29 14.26
CA VAL A 73 -6.50 1.19 14.23
C VAL A 73 -5.81 2.51 13.90
N GLY A 74 -6.56 3.60 13.72
CA GLY A 74 -6.03 4.92 13.39
C GLY A 74 -5.45 5.01 11.97
N ALA A 75 -5.93 4.18 11.04
CA ALA A 75 -5.49 4.21 9.65
C ALA A 75 -5.86 5.53 8.98
N ILE A 76 -4.99 5.98 8.08
CA ILE A 76 -5.27 7.09 7.16
C ILE A 76 -5.62 6.48 5.80
N TRP A 77 -6.67 6.96 5.14
CA TRP A 77 -7.01 6.45 3.81
C TRP A 77 -7.50 7.54 2.86
N VAL A 78 -7.36 7.24 1.57
CA VAL A 78 -7.93 8.03 0.48
C VAL A 78 -8.64 7.07 -0.47
N GLU A 79 -9.88 7.40 -0.84
CA GLU A 79 -10.64 6.60 -1.79
C GLU A 79 -10.11 6.78 -3.23
N ASP A 80 -10.28 5.76 -4.07
CA ASP A 80 -9.82 5.71 -5.46
C ASP A 80 -10.32 6.90 -6.30
N ARG A 81 -11.55 7.36 -6.07
CA ARG A 81 -12.15 8.53 -6.73
C ARG A 81 -11.36 9.83 -6.50
N ASP A 82 -10.68 9.93 -5.35
CA ASP A 82 -9.89 11.09 -4.95
C ASP A 82 -8.38 10.89 -5.26
N MET A 83 -8.02 9.75 -5.86
CA MET A 83 -6.68 9.37 -6.29
C MET A 83 -6.49 9.52 -7.81
N GLN A 84 -7.14 10.50 -8.42
CA GLN A 84 -7.06 10.74 -9.86
C GLN A 84 -6.02 11.82 -10.19
N GLU A 85 -5.56 11.89 -11.46
CA GLU A 85 -4.50 12.82 -11.88
C GLU A 85 -4.82 14.28 -11.54
N ARG A 86 -6.09 14.69 -11.62
CA ARG A 86 -6.54 16.04 -11.21
C ARG A 86 -6.29 16.37 -9.72
N HIS A 87 -6.04 15.36 -8.91
CA HIS A 87 -5.78 15.49 -7.47
C HIS A 87 -4.32 15.21 -7.10
N LEU A 88 -3.44 15.00 -8.08
CA LEU A 88 -2.06 14.51 -7.87
C LEU A 88 -1.29 15.37 -6.87
N GLU A 89 -1.28 16.70 -7.03
CA GLU A 89 -0.57 17.59 -6.10
C GLU A 89 -1.03 17.42 -4.65
N ALA A 90 -2.35 17.36 -4.44
CA ALA A 90 -2.90 17.16 -3.11
C ALA A 90 -2.54 15.78 -2.53
N ARG A 91 -2.47 14.75 -3.37
CA ARG A 91 -2.06 13.40 -2.94
C ARG A 91 -0.59 13.34 -2.59
N LEU A 92 0.26 13.96 -3.40
CA LEU A 92 1.69 14.06 -3.08
C LEU A 92 1.94 14.83 -1.78
N ALA A 93 1.20 15.91 -1.53
CA ALA A 93 1.27 16.62 -0.25
C ALA A 93 0.84 15.74 0.94
N ASN A 94 -0.19 14.89 0.78
CA ASN A 94 -0.56 13.91 1.81
C ASN A 94 0.57 12.90 2.05
N VAL A 95 1.17 12.37 0.99
CA VAL A 95 2.32 11.44 1.09
C VAL A 95 3.48 12.12 1.80
N ASP A 96 3.82 13.37 1.47
CA ASP A 96 4.88 14.12 2.13
C ASP A 96 4.62 14.29 3.63
N ALA A 97 3.36 14.58 4.02
CA ALA A 97 2.98 14.69 5.43
C ALA A 97 3.12 13.35 6.18
N LEU A 98 2.80 12.22 5.54
CA LEU A 98 3.02 10.89 6.09
C LEU A 98 4.53 10.59 6.23
N LEU A 99 5.30 10.85 5.17
CA LEU A 99 6.74 10.66 5.17
C LEU A 99 7.46 11.51 6.22
N ALA A 100 7.00 12.74 6.46
CA ALA A 100 7.59 13.62 7.48
C ALA A 100 7.54 13.00 8.88
N ARG A 101 6.52 12.22 9.19
CA ARG A 101 6.29 11.56 10.49
C ARG A 101 6.95 10.20 10.61
N ALA A 102 7.37 9.59 9.50
CA ALA A 102 7.98 8.28 9.46
C ALA A 102 9.51 8.37 9.48
N ARG A 103 10.16 7.42 10.15
CA ARG A 103 11.60 7.17 10.02
C ARG A 103 11.89 6.19 8.89
N HIS A 104 11.07 5.16 8.76
CA HIS A 104 11.17 4.12 7.75
C HIS A 104 9.81 3.91 7.08
N VAL A 105 9.86 3.46 5.83
CA VAL A 105 8.67 3.14 5.04
C VAL A 105 8.75 1.70 4.55
N TYR A 106 7.69 0.97 4.80
CA TYR A 106 7.32 -0.23 4.07
C TYR A 106 6.24 0.17 3.06
N LEU A 107 6.59 0.11 1.78
CA LEU A 107 5.66 0.37 0.68
C LEU A 107 5.18 -0.97 0.13
N THR A 108 3.89 -1.20 0.17
CA THR A 108 3.26 -2.36 -0.47
C THR A 108 2.31 -1.88 -1.55
N ILE A 109 2.36 -2.52 -2.70
CA ILE A 109 1.53 -2.19 -3.86
C ILE A 109 0.69 -3.42 -4.17
N ASP A 110 -0.56 -3.39 -3.71
CA ASP A 110 -1.54 -4.34 -4.21
C ASP A 110 -1.92 -3.94 -5.63
N LEU A 111 -1.71 -4.84 -6.57
CA LEU A 111 -1.89 -4.52 -7.98
C LEU A 111 -3.35 -4.29 -8.37
N ASP A 112 -4.30 -4.69 -7.52
CA ASP A 112 -5.72 -4.43 -7.74
C ASP A 112 -6.14 -2.97 -7.47
N VAL A 113 -5.21 -2.14 -6.95
CA VAL A 113 -5.38 -0.68 -6.90
C VAL A 113 -5.49 -0.06 -8.29
N LEU A 114 -4.90 -0.70 -9.30
CA LEU A 114 -4.92 -0.24 -10.69
C LEU A 114 -6.26 -0.56 -11.36
N PRO A 115 -6.68 0.23 -12.36
CA PRO A 115 -7.87 -0.08 -13.14
C PRO A 115 -7.76 -1.46 -13.79
N ALA A 116 -8.86 -2.21 -13.85
CA ALA A 116 -8.92 -3.54 -14.48
C ALA A 116 -8.43 -3.53 -15.95
N ALA A 117 -8.57 -2.41 -16.66
CA ALA A 117 -8.04 -2.24 -18.01
C ALA A 117 -6.51 -2.23 -18.08
N VAL A 118 -5.84 -1.89 -16.97
CA VAL A 118 -4.36 -1.88 -16.83
C VAL A 118 -3.88 -3.16 -16.17
N MET A 119 -4.64 -3.64 -15.18
CA MET A 119 -4.29 -4.79 -14.35
C MET A 119 -5.44 -5.81 -14.32
N PRO A 120 -5.64 -6.58 -15.40
CA PRO A 120 -6.61 -7.67 -15.39
C PRO A 120 -6.16 -8.88 -14.58
N GLY A 121 -4.84 -9.00 -14.34
CA GLY A 121 -4.20 -10.15 -13.70
C GLY A 121 -4.29 -10.16 -12.17
N VAL A 122 -5.46 -9.89 -11.61
CA VAL A 122 -5.73 -9.90 -10.16
C VAL A 122 -7.02 -10.66 -9.85
N SER A 123 -7.21 -11.06 -8.58
CA SER A 123 -8.40 -11.80 -8.14
C SER A 123 -9.64 -10.90 -8.02
N ALA A 124 -9.47 -9.62 -7.73
CA ALA A 124 -10.53 -8.63 -7.53
C ALA A 124 -10.28 -7.35 -8.35
N PRO A 125 -10.45 -7.41 -9.69
CA PRO A 125 -10.14 -6.28 -10.56
C PRO A 125 -10.98 -5.05 -10.24
N ALA A 126 -10.33 -3.89 -10.05
CA ALA A 126 -11.01 -2.63 -9.75
C ALA A 126 -11.66 -2.04 -11.02
N PRO A 127 -12.97 -1.79 -11.06
CA PRO A 127 -13.61 -1.21 -12.23
C PRO A 127 -13.20 0.26 -12.47
N TYR A 128 -12.82 0.97 -11.42
CA TYR A 128 -12.36 2.37 -11.50
C TYR A 128 -10.85 2.45 -11.27
N GLY A 129 -10.39 2.16 -10.06
CA GLY A 129 -8.97 2.11 -9.72
C GLY A 129 -8.24 3.46 -9.75
N VAL A 130 -6.96 3.41 -9.43
CA VAL A 130 -6.05 4.56 -9.45
C VAL A 130 -5.19 4.52 -10.72
N PRO A 131 -5.09 5.60 -11.50
CA PRO A 131 -4.26 5.63 -12.69
C PRO A 131 -2.79 5.28 -12.41
N MET A 132 -2.18 4.51 -13.29
CA MET A 132 -0.76 4.11 -13.20
C MET A 132 0.16 5.31 -12.98
N ALA A 133 -0.11 6.44 -13.66
CA ALA A 133 0.69 7.65 -13.52
C ALA A 133 0.68 8.19 -12.06
N VAL A 134 -0.46 8.14 -11.37
CA VAL A 134 -0.57 8.56 -9.97
C VAL A 134 0.21 7.61 -9.06
N ILE A 135 0.10 6.30 -9.28
CA ILE A 135 0.86 5.29 -8.53
C ILE A 135 2.36 5.49 -8.70
N GLU A 136 2.84 5.72 -9.93
CA GLU A 136 4.26 5.96 -10.21
C GLU A 136 4.79 7.19 -9.49
N GLU A 137 4.06 8.30 -9.51
CA GLU A 137 4.48 9.53 -8.83
C GLU A 137 4.58 9.34 -7.30
N ILE A 138 3.67 8.56 -6.71
CA ILE A 138 3.76 8.21 -5.28
C ILE A 138 4.98 7.33 -5.02
N VAL A 139 5.22 6.30 -5.84
CA VAL A 139 6.40 5.43 -5.73
C VAL A 139 7.68 6.23 -5.80
N LEU A 140 7.81 7.13 -6.78
CA LEU A 140 8.96 8.01 -6.95
C LEU A 140 9.15 8.95 -5.76
N ARG A 141 8.05 9.51 -5.21
CA ARG A 141 8.08 10.38 -4.04
C ARG A 141 8.56 9.63 -2.79
N VAL A 142 8.07 8.41 -2.56
CA VAL A 142 8.52 7.57 -1.45
C VAL A 142 9.99 7.21 -1.60
N LYS A 143 10.42 6.81 -2.80
CA LYS A 143 11.82 6.50 -3.11
C LYS A 143 12.74 7.71 -2.86
N ALA A 144 12.39 8.88 -3.36
CA ALA A 144 13.16 10.12 -3.21
C ALA A 144 13.29 10.55 -1.74
N SER A 145 12.41 10.11 -0.84
CA SER A 145 12.49 10.41 0.60
C SER A 145 13.70 9.79 1.30
N GLY A 146 14.35 8.78 0.71
CA GLY A 146 15.42 8.00 1.31
C GLY A 146 14.99 7.12 2.50
N LYS A 147 13.68 7.04 2.80
CA LYS A 147 13.11 6.31 3.95
C LYS A 147 12.61 4.92 3.60
N LEU A 148 12.53 4.57 2.31
CA LEU A 148 12.10 3.25 1.86
C LEU A 148 13.06 2.16 2.35
N ARG A 149 12.53 1.15 3.06
CA ARG A 149 13.30 0.00 3.56
C ARG A 149 12.84 -1.32 2.98
N LEU A 150 11.57 -1.42 2.67
CA LEU A 150 10.95 -2.60 2.07
C LEU A 150 9.92 -2.14 1.06
N ALA A 151 9.87 -2.82 -0.08
CA ALA A 151 8.76 -2.72 -1.02
C ALA A 151 8.40 -4.11 -1.53
N ASP A 152 7.12 -4.33 -1.74
CA ASP A 152 6.61 -5.50 -2.44
C ASP A 152 5.45 -5.14 -3.38
N LEU A 153 5.13 -6.09 -4.26
CA LEU A 153 3.93 -6.09 -5.09
C LEU A 153 3.13 -7.34 -4.75
N ALA A 154 1.85 -7.18 -4.49
CA ALA A 154 0.93 -8.25 -4.11
C ALA A 154 -0.16 -8.50 -5.17
N GLU A 155 -0.87 -9.62 -5.03
CA GLU A 155 -2.08 -10.03 -5.74
C GLU A 155 -1.92 -10.27 -7.26
N PHE A 156 -0.71 -10.29 -7.83
CA PHE A 156 -0.56 -10.67 -9.23
C PHE A 156 -0.92 -12.14 -9.46
N ASN A 157 -1.94 -12.39 -10.25
CA ASN A 157 -2.36 -13.73 -10.64
C ASN A 157 -2.24 -13.92 -12.16
N PRO A 158 -1.20 -14.64 -12.64
CA PRO A 158 -0.97 -14.86 -14.07
C PRO A 158 -2.12 -15.57 -14.80
N ARG A 159 -2.99 -16.29 -14.06
CA ARG A 159 -4.13 -17.01 -14.65
C ARG A 159 -5.22 -16.07 -15.14
N PHE A 160 -5.31 -14.88 -14.56
CA PHE A 160 -6.29 -13.86 -14.93
C PHE A 160 -5.70 -12.80 -15.86
N ASP A 161 -4.38 -12.83 -16.07
CA ASP A 161 -3.72 -11.86 -16.93
C ASP A 161 -4.04 -12.11 -18.41
N VAL A 162 -4.15 -11.03 -19.18
CA VAL A 162 -4.48 -11.07 -20.61
C VAL A 162 -3.25 -10.58 -21.38
N ASP A 163 -2.69 -11.44 -22.23
CA ASP A 163 -1.53 -11.14 -23.09
C ASP A 163 -0.32 -10.52 -22.34
N GLY A 164 -0.18 -10.79 -21.05
CA GLY A 164 0.88 -10.25 -20.20
C GLY A 164 0.74 -8.75 -19.92
N HIS A 165 -0.46 -8.17 -20.02
CA HIS A 165 -0.72 -6.76 -19.70
C HIS A 165 -0.36 -6.44 -18.26
N GLY A 166 -0.93 -7.20 -17.32
CA GLY A 166 -0.67 -7.01 -15.90
C GLY A 166 0.80 -7.26 -15.54
N ALA A 167 1.41 -8.30 -16.13
CA ALA A 167 2.83 -8.58 -15.95
C ALA A 167 3.71 -7.40 -16.37
N ARG A 168 3.40 -6.72 -17.50
CA ARG A 168 4.15 -5.54 -17.94
C ARG A 168 3.94 -4.33 -17.04
N ALA A 169 2.72 -4.12 -16.55
CA ALA A 169 2.44 -3.06 -15.59
C ALA A 169 3.19 -3.29 -14.27
N ALA A 170 3.17 -4.51 -13.73
CA ALA A 170 3.92 -4.89 -12.53
C ALA A 170 5.43 -4.72 -12.74
N ALA A 171 5.97 -5.18 -13.88
CA ALA A 171 7.38 -5.02 -14.22
C ALA A 171 7.81 -3.55 -14.29
N ARG A 172 6.94 -2.66 -14.78
CA ARG A 172 7.20 -1.21 -14.79
C ARG A 172 7.30 -0.65 -13.37
N LEU A 173 6.42 -1.04 -12.45
CA LEU A 173 6.50 -0.61 -11.05
C LEU A 173 7.76 -1.13 -10.36
N VAL A 174 8.13 -2.40 -10.60
CA VAL A 174 9.39 -2.96 -10.11
C VAL A 174 10.57 -2.14 -10.64
N TRP A 175 10.57 -1.82 -11.94
CA TRP A 175 11.64 -1.01 -12.52
C TRP A 175 11.73 0.38 -11.86
N GLN A 176 10.61 1.04 -11.59
CA GLN A 176 10.61 2.33 -10.87
C GLN A 176 11.20 2.21 -9.46
N LEU A 177 10.93 1.10 -8.77
CA LEU A 177 11.47 0.86 -7.43
C LEU A 177 12.98 0.66 -7.42
N VAL A 178 13.55 -0.06 -8.41
CA VAL A 178 14.97 -0.50 -8.40
C VAL A 178 15.88 0.35 -9.29
N SER A 179 15.36 1.12 -10.25
CA SER A 179 16.17 1.99 -11.09
C SER A 179 16.81 3.12 -10.28
N ALA A 180 18.00 3.54 -10.67
CA ALA A 180 18.76 4.60 -10.02
C ALA A 180 18.07 5.97 -10.14
#